data_4ad6d5850bfb024f8cd9c905f0f84fa3
#
_entry.id   4ad6d5850bfb024f8cd9c905f0f84fa3
#
_cell.length_a   1.000
_cell.length_b   1.000
_cell.length_c   1.000
_cell.angle_alpha   90.00
_cell.angle_beta   90.00
_cell.angle_gamma   90.00
#
_symmetry.space_group_name_H-M   'P 1'
#
loop_
_entity.id
_entity.type
_entity.pdbx_description
1 polymer ?
#
loop_
_entity_poly.entity_id
_entity_poly.type
_entity_poly.pdbx_seq_one_letter_code
_entity_poly.pdbx_strand_id
1 'polypeptide(L)'
;CSSDLKVVDDLRERIAINGVSSEQEARAMLREALIDACKPDMDRSIKAMPYDGKPAVIMVVGVNGTGKTTTTGKLSRVLIGMGHKVLLGAADTFRAAAADQLETWGRRVGAETVRGAEGADPASVAFDAVAKGIDAGVDVVLVDTAGRLHTSVGLMDQLGKVKRVVEKKAKVDEVLLVL
;
A
#
# COMPACT_ATOMS: atom_id res chain seq x y z
N CYS A 1 -19.79 11.46 4.99
CA CYS A 1 -19.11 10.98 3.80
C CYS A 1 -20.01 10.06 2.99
N SER A 2 -19.75 9.87 1.69
CA SER A 2 -20.63 9.09 0.77
C SER A 2 -20.81 7.61 1.18
N SER A 3 -19.85 7.02 1.89
CA SER A 3 -19.92 5.64 2.38
C SER A 3 -20.86 5.45 3.56
N ASP A 4 -20.97 6.44 4.44
CA ASP A 4 -21.84 6.36 5.62
C ASP A 4 -23.30 6.37 5.19
N LEU A 5 -23.64 7.17 4.17
CA LEU A 5 -24.97 7.23 3.60
C LEU A 5 -25.38 5.89 2.97
N LYS A 6 -24.45 5.20 2.29
CA LYS A 6 -24.74 3.89 1.68
C LYS A 6 -25.09 2.83 2.71
N VAL A 7 -24.39 2.78 3.84
CA VAL A 7 -24.72 1.83 4.92
C VAL A 7 -26.08 2.13 5.52
N VAL A 8 -26.40 3.43 5.72
CA VAL A 8 -27.71 3.83 6.24
C VAL A 8 -28.84 3.51 5.26
N ASP A 9 -28.63 3.74 3.97
CA ASP A 9 -29.64 3.45 2.95
C ASP A 9 -29.87 1.94 2.79
N ASP A 10 -28.79 1.12 2.79
CA ASP A 10 -28.87 -0.34 2.78
C ASP A 10 -29.62 -0.86 4.02
N LEU A 11 -29.32 -0.31 5.19
CA LEU A 11 -30.02 -0.69 6.42
C LEU A 11 -31.52 -0.32 6.38
N ARG A 12 -31.86 0.86 5.86
CA ARG A 12 -33.26 1.28 5.68
C ARG A 12 -34.03 0.34 4.73
N GLU A 13 -33.41 -0.05 3.62
CA GLU A 13 -33.99 -0.98 2.66
C GLU A 13 -34.22 -2.36 3.28
N ARG A 14 -33.26 -2.90 4.02
CA ARG A 14 -33.37 -4.17 4.75
C ARG A 14 -34.49 -4.13 5.77
N ILE A 15 -34.62 -3.04 6.54
CA ILE A 15 -35.70 -2.85 7.51
C ILE A 15 -37.06 -2.78 6.80
N ALA A 16 -37.14 -2.09 5.66
CA ALA A 16 -38.38 -1.97 4.90
C ALA A 16 -38.87 -3.32 4.33
N ILE A 17 -37.93 -4.17 3.90
CA ILE A 17 -38.22 -5.48 3.31
C ILE A 17 -38.55 -6.53 4.39
N ASN A 18 -37.72 -6.63 5.42
CA ASN A 18 -37.79 -7.74 6.39
C ASN A 18 -38.59 -7.40 7.66
N GLY A 19 -38.83 -6.10 7.90
CA GLY A 19 -39.35 -5.62 9.17
C GLY A 19 -38.30 -5.74 10.30
N VAL A 20 -38.59 -5.15 11.45
CA VAL A 20 -37.82 -5.30 12.67
C VAL A 20 -38.79 -5.36 13.83
N SER A 21 -38.80 -6.46 14.58
CA SER A 21 -39.72 -6.66 15.71
C SER A 21 -39.02 -6.53 17.08
N SER A 22 -37.68 -6.52 17.10
CA SER A 22 -36.90 -6.40 18.34
C SER A 22 -35.61 -5.61 18.16
N GLU A 23 -35.10 -5.07 19.26
CA GLU A 23 -33.75 -4.42 19.28
C GLU A 23 -32.66 -5.39 18.86
N GLN A 24 -32.78 -6.66 19.20
CA GLN A 24 -31.80 -7.68 18.87
C GLN A 24 -31.73 -7.93 17.35
N GLU A 25 -32.86 -7.95 16.67
CA GLU A 25 -32.93 -8.05 15.21
C GLU A 25 -32.37 -6.79 14.55
N ALA A 26 -32.65 -5.60 15.05
CA ALA A 26 -32.07 -4.37 14.53
C ALA A 26 -30.54 -4.37 14.62
N ARG A 27 -29.99 -4.83 15.75
CA ARG A 27 -28.53 -4.96 15.93
C ARG A 27 -27.92 -6.00 14.98
N ALA A 28 -28.60 -7.12 14.76
CA ALA A 28 -28.14 -8.16 13.82
C ALA A 28 -28.12 -7.63 12.37
N MET A 29 -29.18 -6.93 11.93
CA MET A 29 -29.21 -6.32 10.60
C MET A 29 -28.13 -5.27 10.41
N LEU A 30 -27.90 -4.41 11.41
CA LEU A 30 -26.80 -3.44 11.35
C LEU A 30 -25.43 -4.12 11.23
N ARG A 31 -25.23 -5.19 12.02
CA ARG A 31 -23.99 -5.96 11.97
C ARG A 31 -23.75 -6.56 10.58
N GLU A 32 -24.78 -7.14 9.97
CA GLU A 32 -24.70 -7.70 8.61
C GLU A 32 -24.41 -6.61 7.58
N ALA A 33 -25.14 -5.48 7.61
CA ALA A 33 -24.88 -4.36 6.71
C ALA A 33 -23.43 -3.83 6.81
N LEU A 34 -22.86 -3.79 8.01
CA LEU A 34 -21.46 -3.39 8.23
C LEU A 34 -20.49 -4.45 7.70
N ILE A 35 -20.77 -5.74 7.87
CA ILE A 35 -19.95 -6.83 7.34
C ILE A 35 -19.94 -6.77 5.80
N ASP A 36 -21.12 -6.63 5.18
CA ASP A 36 -21.24 -6.55 3.72
C ASP A 36 -20.53 -5.31 3.15
N ALA A 37 -20.59 -4.18 3.87
CA ALA A 37 -19.84 -2.97 3.50
C ALA A 37 -18.32 -3.18 3.53
N CYS A 38 -17.82 -4.09 4.38
CA CYS A 38 -16.41 -4.49 4.41
C CYS A 38 -16.02 -5.44 3.28
N LYS A 39 -16.97 -5.92 2.48
CA LYS A 39 -16.75 -6.87 1.37
C LYS A 39 -15.91 -8.07 1.81
N PRO A 40 -16.44 -8.96 2.69
CA PRO A 40 -15.68 -10.06 3.28
C PRO A 40 -15.08 -11.02 2.23
N ASP A 41 -15.75 -11.19 1.09
CA ASP A 41 -15.35 -12.08 0.00
C ASP A 41 -14.37 -11.44 -0.99
N MET A 42 -13.93 -10.20 -0.74
CA MET A 42 -12.96 -9.52 -1.60
C MET A 42 -11.61 -10.24 -1.54
N ASP A 43 -11.03 -10.54 -2.70
CA ASP A 43 -9.65 -11.04 -2.79
C ASP A 43 -8.68 -9.99 -2.19
N ARG A 44 -7.99 -10.39 -1.12
CA ARG A 44 -6.98 -9.59 -0.41
C ARG A 44 -5.59 -10.14 -0.60
N SER A 45 -5.39 -11.04 -1.57
CA SER A 45 -4.05 -11.50 -1.94
C SER A 45 -3.21 -10.35 -2.49
N ILE A 46 -1.93 -10.37 -2.18
CA ILE A 46 -0.98 -9.38 -2.70
C ILE A 46 -0.45 -9.91 -4.03
N LYS A 47 -0.55 -9.09 -5.08
CA LYS A 47 -0.01 -9.41 -6.40
C LYS A 47 1.52 -9.25 -6.39
N ALA A 48 2.22 -10.27 -5.96
CA ALA A 48 3.68 -10.30 -5.81
C ALA A 48 4.38 -11.16 -6.86
N MET A 49 3.71 -11.48 -7.96
CA MET A 49 4.27 -12.31 -9.03
C MET A 49 4.85 -11.45 -10.16
N PRO A 50 6.10 -11.70 -10.57
CA PRO A 50 6.69 -11.01 -11.72
C PRO A 50 5.88 -11.32 -12.99
N TYR A 51 5.81 -10.34 -13.88
CA TYR A 51 5.10 -10.46 -15.14
C TYR A 51 5.97 -9.90 -16.29
N ASP A 52 6.04 -10.62 -17.40
CA ASP A 52 6.77 -10.19 -18.61
C ASP A 52 8.24 -9.79 -18.34
N GLY A 53 8.93 -10.56 -17.49
CA GLY A 53 10.32 -10.29 -17.13
C GLY A 53 10.53 -9.05 -16.25
N LYS A 54 9.44 -8.48 -15.69
CA LYS A 54 9.47 -7.33 -14.80
C LYS A 54 9.00 -7.71 -13.41
N PRO A 55 9.54 -7.08 -12.35
CA PRO A 55 9.08 -7.32 -11.00
C PRO A 55 7.66 -6.80 -10.78
N ALA A 56 6.92 -7.41 -9.87
CA ALA A 56 5.72 -6.82 -9.32
C ALA A 56 6.09 -5.57 -8.51
N VAL A 57 5.47 -4.43 -8.80
CA VAL A 57 5.75 -3.17 -8.12
C VAL A 57 4.62 -2.86 -7.15
N ILE A 58 4.97 -2.73 -5.87
CA ILE A 58 4.05 -2.46 -4.78
C ILE A 58 4.42 -1.13 -4.13
N MET A 59 3.53 -0.15 -4.17
CA MET A 59 3.70 1.12 -3.47
C MET A 59 3.01 1.07 -2.11
N VAL A 60 3.73 1.43 -1.05
CA VAL A 60 3.20 1.52 0.31
C VAL A 60 2.92 2.98 0.63
N VAL A 61 1.65 3.31 0.86
CA VAL A 61 1.17 4.68 1.07
C VAL A 61 0.43 4.81 2.41
N GLY A 62 0.25 6.03 2.88
CA GLY A 62 -0.45 6.33 4.14
C GLY A 62 0.05 7.63 4.77
N VAL A 63 -0.61 8.12 5.81
CA VAL A 63 -0.21 9.33 6.52
C VAL A 63 1.04 9.12 7.38
N ASN A 64 1.61 10.20 7.93
CA ASN A 64 2.75 10.08 8.84
C ASN A 64 2.37 9.30 10.11
N GLY A 65 3.27 8.45 10.57
CA GLY A 65 3.11 7.71 11.82
C GLY A 65 2.32 6.39 11.71
N THR A 66 1.69 6.07 10.58
CA THR A 66 0.92 4.82 10.41
C THR A 66 1.78 3.55 10.32
N GLY A 67 3.10 3.68 10.19
CA GLY A 67 4.00 2.54 10.15
C GLY A 67 4.31 2.01 8.75
N LYS A 68 4.25 2.85 7.70
CA LYS A 68 4.57 2.47 6.32
C LYS A 68 5.92 1.76 6.20
N THR A 69 7.00 2.41 6.66
CA THR A 69 8.36 1.86 6.61
C THR A 69 8.46 0.51 7.34
N THR A 70 7.81 0.41 8.51
CA THR A 70 7.76 -0.85 9.29
C THR A 70 6.97 -1.92 8.54
N THR A 71 5.83 -1.56 7.93
CA THR A 71 5.01 -2.48 7.14
C THR A 71 5.76 -2.95 5.90
N THR A 72 6.46 -2.05 5.20
CA THR A 72 7.32 -2.39 4.07
C THR A 72 8.39 -3.41 4.48
N GLY A 73 9.07 -3.17 5.60
CA GLY A 73 10.08 -4.09 6.12
C GLY A 73 9.52 -5.45 6.56
N LYS A 74 8.34 -5.48 7.18
CA LYS A 74 7.69 -6.75 7.56
C LYS A 74 7.19 -7.51 6.33
N LEU A 75 6.61 -6.82 5.35
CA LEU A 75 6.14 -7.42 4.11
C LEU A 75 7.30 -8.01 3.31
N SER A 76 8.43 -7.30 3.22
CA SER A 76 9.62 -7.84 2.56
C SER A 76 10.10 -9.15 3.20
N ARG A 77 10.08 -9.24 4.54
CA ARG A 77 10.39 -10.48 5.26
C ARG A 77 9.45 -11.63 4.90
N VAL A 78 8.15 -11.35 4.82
CA VAL A 78 7.14 -12.37 4.46
C VAL A 78 7.39 -12.86 3.04
N LEU A 79 7.56 -11.95 2.08
CA LEU A 79 7.78 -12.29 0.67
C LEU A 79 9.08 -13.09 0.48
N ILE A 80 10.18 -12.70 1.14
CA ILE A 80 11.43 -13.46 1.11
C ILE A 80 11.26 -14.83 1.74
N GLY A 81 10.51 -14.93 2.84
CA GLY A 81 10.16 -16.22 3.46
C GLY A 81 9.34 -17.14 2.56
N MET A 82 8.60 -16.58 1.62
CA MET A 82 7.86 -17.30 0.57
C MET A 82 8.72 -17.64 -0.66
N GLY A 83 10.00 -17.26 -0.66
CA GLY A 83 10.96 -17.56 -1.74
C GLY A 83 11.11 -16.48 -2.80
N HIS A 84 10.46 -15.32 -2.64
CA HIS A 84 10.59 -14.20 -3.58
C HIS A 84 11.90 -13.42 -3.36
N LYS A 85 12.51 -12.97 -4.44
CA LYS A 85 13.58 -11.98 -4.43
C LYS A 85 12.96 -10.59 -4.35
N VAL A 86 13.32 -9.82 -3.32
CA VAL A 86 12.74 -8.50 -3.05
C VAL A 86 13.78 -7.41 -3.07
N LEU A 87 13.44 -6.26 -3.65
CA LEU A 87 14.21 -5.03 -3.60
C LEU A 87 13.35 -3.94 -2.96
N LEU A 88 13.97 -3.07 -2.15
CA LEU A 88 13.31 -1.98 -1.45
C LEU A 88 13.68 -0.63 -2.07
N GLY A 89 12.71 0.25 -2.26
CA GLY A 89 12.90 1.64 -2.69
C GLY A 89 12.52 2.61 -1.58
N ALA A 90 13.49 3.38 -1.06
CA ALA A 90 13.30 4.38 -0.02
C ALA A 90 12.88 5.73 -0.63
N ALA A 91 11.62 5.83 -1.06
CA ALA A 91 11.07 7.03 -1.67
C ALA A 91 10.49 8.05 -0.66
N ASP A 92 10.62 7.82 0.64
CA ASP A 92 10.46 8.85 1.67
C ASP A 92 11.77 9.64 1.83
N THR A 93 12.05 10.51 0.87
CA THR A 93 13.30 11.27 0.79
C THR A 93 13.33 12.50 1.72
N PHE A 94 12.21 12.82 2.35
CA PHE A 94 12.11 13.96 3.28
C PHE A 94 12.56 13.64 4.70
N ARG A 95 12.65 12.35 5.03
CA ARG A 95 13.03 11.87 6.36
C ARG A 95 14.20 10.91 6.23
N ALA A 96 15.41 11.40 6.46
CA ALA A 96 16.63 10.59 6.44
C ALA A 96 16.48 9.34 7.33
N ALA A 97 15.91 9.50 8.53
CA ALA A 97 15.67 8.39 9.46
C ALA A 97 14.74 7.29 8.89
N ALA A 98 13.81 7.61 7.99
CA ALA A 98 12.94 6.61 7.35
C ALA A 98 13.75 5.76 6.36
N ALA A 99 14.61 6.38 5.56
CA ALA A 99 15.50 5.67 4.65
C ALA A 99 16.49 4.77 5.41
N ASP A 100 17.09 5.25 6.50
CA ASP A 100 17.97 4.45 7.36
C ASP A 100 17.24 3.27 8.02
N GLN A 101 15.99 3.50 8.44
CA GLN A 101 15.14 2.45 8.99
C GLN A 101 14.84 1.37 7.93
N LEU A 102 14.47 1.77 6.71
CA LEU A 102 14.19 0.83 5.64
C LEU A 102 15.43 0.04 5.25
N GLU A 103 16.59 0.68 5.15
CA GLU A 103 17.87 0.01 4.89
C GLU A 103 18.22 -0.99 5.99
N THR A 104 17.93 -0.65 7.26
CA THR A 104 18.12 -1.59 8.37
C THR A 104 17.20 -2.81 8.24
N TRP A 105 15.95 -2.62 7.81
CA TRP A 105 15.06 -3.73 7.47
C TRP A 105 15.62 -4.56 6.32
N GLY A 106 16.03 -3.92 5.23
CA GLY A 106 16.63 -4.59 4.07
C GLY A 106 17.80 -5.49 4.46
N ARG A 107 18.75 -4.97 5.23
CA ARG A 107 19.89 -5.75 5.73
C ARG A 107 19.47 -6.96 6.58
N ARG A 108 18.46 -6.80 7.44
CA ARG A 108 17.98 -7.88 8.31
C ARG A 108 17.32 -9.03 7.54
N VAL A 109 16.69 -8.74 6.43
CA VAL A 109 15.94 -9.74 5.64
C VAL A 109 16.69 -10.19 4.38
N GLY A 110 17.84 -9.57 4.07
CA GLY A 110 18.61 -9.90 2.87
C GLY A 110 18.09 -9.24 1.60
N ALA A 111 17.31 -8.15 1.72
CA ALA A 111 16.84 -7.34 0.60
C ALA A 111 17.75 -6.13 0.38
N GLU A 112 18.11 -5.86 -0.87
CA GLU A 112 18.80 -4.63 -1.21
C GLU A 112 17.86 -3.43 -1.13
N THR A 113 18.38 -2.28 -0.68
CA THR A 113 17.61 -1.03 -0.59
C THR A 113 18.22 0.03 -1.49
N VAL A 114 17.42 0.58 -2.40
CA VAL A 114 17.77 1.76 -3.20
C VAL A 114 17.29 2.99 -2.46
N ARG A 115 18.21 3.95 -2.26
CA ARG A 115 17.94 5.23 -1.61
C ARG A 115 18.53 6.38 -2.42
N GLY A 116 17.93 7.54 -2.34
CA GLY A 116 18.46 8.79 -2.86
C GLY A 116 19.15 9.60 -1.77
N ALA A 117 19.78 10.70 -2.16
CA ALA A 117 20.21 11.73 -1.20
C ALA A 117 18.98 12.33 -0.47
N GLU A 118 19.22 12.93 0.70
CA GLU A 118 18.18 13.66 1.42
C GLU A 118 17.59 14.77 0.54
N GLY A 119 16.26 14.85 0.44
CA GLY A 119 15.57 15.80 -0.41
C GLY A 119 15.56 15.47 -1.90
N ALA A 120 16.09 14.31 -2.33
CA ALA A 120 15.98 13.85 -3.72
C ALA A 120 14.52 13.73 -4.16
N ASP A 121 14.26 13.77 -5.45
CA ASP A 121 12.91 13.56 -5.98
C ASP A 121 12.44 12.12 -5.69
N PRO A 122 11.36 11.92 -4.91
CA PRO A 122 10.84 10.60 -4.61
C PRO A 122 10.53 9.75 -5.85
N ALA A 123 10.09 10.40 -6.93
CA ALA A 123 9.78 9.72 -8.16
C ALA A 123 11.04 9.17 -8.86
N SER A 124 12.16 9.89 -8.77
CA SER A 124 13.45 9.41 -9.28
C SER A 124 13.93 8.19 -8.50
N VAL A 125 13.88 8.25 -7.16
CA VAL A 125 14.31 7.13 -6.30
C VAL A 125 13.47 5.88 -6.54
N ALA A 126 12.14 6.03 -6.67
CA ALA A 126 11.25 4.92 -6.98
C ALA A 126 11.54 4.33 -8.38
N PHE A 127 11.79 5.19 -9.37
CA PHE A 127 12.15 4.76 -10.72
C PHE A 127 13.47 3.98 -10.73
N ASP A 128 14.49 4.46 -10.03
CA ASP A 128 15.80 3.81 -9.93
C ASP A 128 15.68 2.45 -9.23
N ALA A 129 14.83 2.36 -8.19
CA ALA A 129 14.55 1.10 -7.52
C ALA A 129 13.91 0.07 -8.47
N VAL A 130 12.95 0.48 -9.28
CA VAL A 130 12.31 -0.41 -10.26
C VAL A 130 13.27 -0.78 -11.39
N ALA A 131 14.05 0.16 -11.92
CA ALA A 131 15.07 -0.12 -12.94
C ALA A 131 16.08 -1.14 -12.42
N LYS A 132 16.62 -0.93 -11.22
CA LYS A 132 17.55 -1.85 -10.57
C LYS A 132 16.92 -3.21 -10.29
N GLY A 133 15.66 -3.24 -9.91
CA GLY A 133 14.90 -4.48 -9.71
C GLY A 133 14.79 -5.31 -10.98
N ILE A 134 14.55 -4.66 -12.12
CA ILE A 134 14.52 -5.31 -13.43
C ILE A 134 15.91 -5.88 -13.76
N ASP A 135 16.97 -5.07 -13.63
CA ASP A 135 18.34 -5.47 -13.95
C ASP A 135 18.84 -6.62 -13.06
N ALA A 136 18.44 -6.63 -11.80
CA ALA A 136 18.78 -7.68 -10.82
C ALA A 136 17.88 -8.92 -10.91
N GLY A 137 16.83 -8.90 -11.73
CA GLY A 137 15.88 -10.01 -11.87
C GLY A 137 15.19 -10.37 -10.55
N VAL A 138 14.75 -9.34 -9.77
CA VAL A 138 13.96 -9.58 -8.57
C VAL A 138 12.49 -9.82 -8.91
N ASP A 139 11.78 -10.50 -8.02
CA ASP A 139 10.36 -10.80 -8.22
C ASP A 139 9.46 -9.62 -7.80
N VAL A 140 9.88 -8.87 -6.78
CA VAL A 140 9.07 -7.78 -6.20
C VAL A 140 9.93 -6.57 -5.87
N VAL A 141 9.41 -5.38 -6.18
CA VAL A 141 9.95 -4.10 -5.71
C VAL A 141 8.92 -3.44 -4.78
N LEU A 142 9.29 -3.23 -3.52
CA LEU A 142 8.48 -2.50 -2.53
C LEU A 142 8.96 -1.07 -2.44
N VAL A 143 8.07 -0.11 -2.70
CA VAL A 143 8.37 1.33 -2.64
C VAL A 143 7.73 1.94 -1.40
N ASP A 144 8.56 2.32 -0.42
CA ASP A 144 8.14 3.06 0.77
C ASP A 144 8.03 4.55 0.44
N THR A 145 6.86 5.14 0.58
CA THR A 145 6.58 6.52 0.21
C THR A 145 6.43 7.44 1.42
N ALA A 146 6.68 8.73 1.22
CA ALA A 146 6.41 9.74 2.24
C ALA A 146 4.91 9.80 2.58
N GLY A 147 4.60 10.08 3.86
CA GLY A 147 3.28 10.43 4.31
C GLY A 147 3.28 11.85 4.88
N ARG A 148 2.34 12.70 4.49
CA ARG A 148 2.17 14.04 5.06
C ARG A 148 0.75 14.21 5.57
N LEU A 149 0.61 14.80 6.78
CA LEU A 149 -0.68 15.03 7.41
C LEU A 149 -1.39 16.27 6.86
N HIS A 150 -0.66 17.20 6.26
CA HIS A 150 -1.15 18.52 5.90
C HIS A 150 -1.05 18.76 4.39
N THR A 151 -2.14 19.19 3.81
CA THR A 151 -2.38 19.45 2.38
C THR A 151 -2.53 18.18 1.54
N SER A 152 -3.73 17.63 1.57
CA SER A 152 -4.14 16.46 0.80
C SER A 152 -3.81 16.54 -0.70
N VAL A 153 -3.88 17.73 -1.31
CA VAL A 153 -3.66 17.93 -2.75
C VAL A 153 -2.20 17.67 -3.12
N GLY A 154 -1.23 18.28 -2.43
CA GLY A 154 0.19 18.12 -2.78
C GLY A 154 0.74 16.71 -2.57
N LEU A 155 0.23 15.95 -1.57
CA LEU A 155 0.64 14.56 -1.37
C LEU A 155 0.10 13.66 -2.47
N MET A 156 -1.18 13.81 -2.83
CA MET A 156 -1.79 13.00 -3.88
C MET A 156 -1.14 13.26 -5.24
N ASP A 157 -0.79 14.51 -5.54
CA ASP A 157 -0.06 14.88 -6.75
C ASP A 157 1.33 14.24 -6.76
N GLN A 158 2.02 14.25 -5.62
CA GLN A 158 3.34 13.61 -5.48
C GLN A 158 3.25 12.10 -5.66
N LEU A 159 2.31 11.42 -5.01
CA LEU A 159 2.08 9.98 -5.18
C LEU A 159 1.70 9.65 -6.63
N GLY A 160 0.84 10.47 -7.24
CA GLY A 160 0.49 10.38 -8.65
C GLY A 160 1.70 10.57 -9.57
N LYS A 161 2.63 11.48 -9.24
CA LYS A 161 3.90 11.66 -9.96
C LYS A 161 4.78 10.42 -9.83
N VAL A 162 4.97 9.89 -8.60
CA VAL A 162 5.75 8.67 -8.37
C VAL A 162 5.21 7.53 -9.21
N LYS A 163 3.89 7.28 -9.14
CA LYS A 163 3.24 6.23 -9.93
C LYS A 163 3.50 6.40 -11.43
N ARG A 164 3.20 7.58 -11.99
CA ARG A 164 3.39 7.85 -13.43
C ARG A 164 4.84 7.67 -13.88
N VAL A 165 5.80 8.04 -13.05
CA VAL A 165 7.23 7.91 -13.39
C VAL A 165 7.68 6.46 -13.33
N VAL A 166 7.27 5.71 -12.31
CA VAL A 166 7.53 4.27 -12.19
C VAL A 166 6.91 3.50 -13.35
N GLU A 167 5.68 3.84 -13.75
CA GLU A 167 4.96 3.16 -14.84
C GLU A 167 5.60 3.32 -16.21
N LYS A 168 6.61 4.19 -16.37
CA LYS A 168 7.46 4.21 -17.56
C LYS A 168 8.38 3.00 -17.68
N LYS A 169 8.63 2.27 -16.59
CA LYS A 169 9.47 1.07 -16.51
C LYS A 169 8.66 -0.21 -16.30
N ALA A 170 7.83 -0.24 -15.28
CA ALA A 170 6.98 -1.37 -14.95
C ALA A 170 5.66 -0.86 -14.37
N LYS A 171 4.58 -1.58 -14.60
CA LYS A 171 3.26 -1.27 -14.04
C LYS A 171 3.33 -1.31 -12.51
N VAL A 172 2.62 -0.39 -11.85
CA VAL A 172 2.35 -0.51 -10.41
C VAL A 172 1.20 -1.50 -10.23
N ASP A 173 1.49 -2.66 -9.65
CA ASP A 173 0.54 -3.76 -9.52
C ASP A 173 -0.37 -3.57 -8.30
N GLU A 174 0.18 -3.05 -7.21
CA GLU A 174 -0.55 -2.81 -5.97
C GLU A 174 -0.19 -1.47 -5.34
N VAL A 175 -1.18 -0.86 -4.68
CA VAL A 175 -1.00 0.28 -3.78
C VAL A 175 -1.58 -0.09 -2.43
N LEU A 176 -0.72 -0.29 -1.43
CA LEU A 176 -1.11 -0.67 -0.08
C LEU A 176 -1.25 0.56 0.81
N LEU A 177 -2.46 0.83 1.27
CA LEU A 177 -2.75 1.89 2.23
C LEU A 177 -2.55 1.37 3.65
N VAL A 178 -1.64 1.99 4.38
CA VAL A 178 -1.38 1.71 5.81
C VAL A 178 -2.13 2.73 6.66
N LEU A 179 -3.00 2.23 7.55
CA LEU A 179 -3.89 3.00 8.43
C LEU A 179 -3.46 2.88 9.89
#